data_17344378b150052a71d8726f7eb070c3
#
_entry.id   17344378b150052a71d8726f7eb070c3
#
_cell.length_a   1.000
_cell.length_b   1.000
_cell.length_c   1.000
_cell.angle_alpha   90.00
_cell.angle_beta   90.00
_cell.angle_gamma   90.00
#
_symmetry.space_group_name_H-M   'P 1'
#
loop_
_entity.id
_entity.type
_entity.pdbx_description
1 polymer ?
#
loop_
_entity_poly.entity_id
_entity_poly.type
_entity_poly.pdbx_seq_one_letter_code
_entity_poly.pdbx_strand_id
1 'polypeptide(L)'
;EKEQSFLIQEGFRILDTYGNHPSFVMFSLGNELWGDKNRMNDIIKGYKSVDTRHLYTQGSNNFQWYPCIVEEDDFFSGVRFSIERQIRGSYAMCDKPLGHVQTMRPSANMNYDNSILPNNKVKSNTSAIDENGYIKIQYGTGVKLIKADELENEFIPHVPVVSHEIGQYETFPNFKEIDKYTGVLKARNFEVFKKRLEDKGMLSLADKFFQASGKLAVECYKTELESAVRSKYLAGFQLLDIQDFTGQG
;
A
#
# COMPACT_ATOMS: atom_id res chain seq x y z
N GLU A 1 21.69 15.79 -2.09
CA GLU A 1 22.77 15.06 -1.38
C GLU A 1 22.75 15.31 0.14
N LYS A 2 22.60 16.55 0.61
CA LYS A 2 22.59 16.84 2.07
C LYS A 2 21.41 16.21 2.79
N GLU A 3 20.21 16.32 2.23
CA GLU A 3 18.99 15.71 2.78
C GLU A 3 19.11 14.19 2.86
N GLN A 4 19.62 13.55 1.81
CA GLN A 4 19.82 12.10 1.81
C GLN A 4 20.84 11.68 2.88
N SER A 5 21.93 12.41 3.00
CA SER A 5 22.94 12.12 4.05
C SER A 5 22.35 12.27 5.44
N PHE A 6 21.50 13.27 5.65
CA PHE A 6 20.79 13.45 6.92
C PHE A 6 19.86 12.25 7.21
N LEU A 7 19.04 11.84 6.25
CA LEU A 7 18.12 10.71 6.42
C LEU A 7 18.87 9.38 6.70
N ILE A 8 20.00 9.15 6.03
CA ILE A 8 20.84 7.99 6.30
C ILE A 8 21.37 8.03 7.75
N GLN A 9 21.83 9.18 8.23
CA GLN A 9 22.30 9.33 9.62
C GLN A 9 21.13 9.13 10.60
N GLU A 10 19.94 9.62 10.29
CA GLU A 10 18.74 9.35 11.11
C GLU A 10 18.45 7.86 11.21
N GLY A 11 18.59 7.10 10.12
CA GLY A 11 18.46 5.64 10.16
C GLY A 11 19.42 4.99 11.15
N PHE A 12 20.69 5.38 11.16
CA PHE A 12 21.66 4.90 12.17
C PHE A 12 21.26 5.28 13.60
N ARG A 13 20.75 6.50 13.81
CA ARG A 13 20.28 6.94 15.13
C ARG A 13 19.05 6.16 15.59
N ILE A 14 18.14 5.82 14.67
CA ILE A 14 16.97 4.96 14.96
C ILE A 14 17.44 3.58 15.44
N LEU A 15 18.39 2.96 14.74
CA LEU A 15 18.93 1.67 15.09
C LEU A 15 19.65 1.70 16.46
N ASP A 16 20.43 2.74 16.72
CA ASP A 16 21.12 2.93 17.99
C ASP A 16 20.14 3.15 19.16
N THR A 17 19.13 4.01 18.94
CA THR A 17 18.19 4.42 19.99
C THR A 17 17.12 3.37 20.27
N TYR A 18 16.56 2.74 19.24
CA TYR A 18 15.38 1.88 19.33
C TYR A 18 15.65 0.42 19.03
N GLY A 19 16.85 0.07 18.55
CA GLY A 19 17.17 -1.28 18.11
C GLY A 19 17.08 -2.37 19.20
N ASN A 20 16.95 -2.01 20.47
CA ASN A 20 16.74 -2.96 21.58
C ASN A 20 15.27 -3.21 21.89
N HIS A 21 14.32 -2.55 21.20
CA HIS A 21 12.90 -2.82 21.41
C HIS A 21 12.50 -4.17 20.77
N PRO A 22 11.96 -5.12 21.53
CA PRO A 22 11.63 -6.45 20.99
C PRO A 22 10.64 -6.46 19.82
N SER A 23 9.81 -5.44 19.71
CA SER A 23 8.85 -5.28 18.62
C SER A 23 9.43 -4.61 17.36
N PHE A 24 10.63 -4.05 17.44
CA PHE A 24 11.33 -3.49 16.30
C PHE A 24 12.13 -4.60 15.61
N VAL A 25 11.53 -5.27 14.65
CA VAL A 25 12.11 -6.43 13.97
C VAL A 25 12.42 -6.19 12.50
N MET A 26 11.83 -5.18 11.88
CA MET A 26 11.95 -4.89 10.46
C MET A 26 12.21 -3.40 10.23
N PHE A 27 13.10 -3.09 9.30
CA PHE A 27 13.48 -1.72 8.95
C PHE A 27 13.40 -1.51 7.44
N SER A 28 12.60 -0.53 7.02
CA SER A 28 12.39 -0.15 5.63
C SER A 28 12.95 1.25 5.39
N LEU A 29 13.60 1.50 4.25
CA LEU A 29 14.13 2.83 3.91
C LEU A 29 13.01 3.87 3.69
N GLY A 30 11.81 3.43 3.35
CA GLY A 30 10.68 4.33 3.16
C GLY A 30 9.54 3.70 2.38
N ASN A 31 8.65 4.54 1.85
CA ASN A 31 7.47 4.14 1.09
C ASN A 31 7.47 4.79 -0.28
N GLU A 32 7.15 4.00 -1.31
CA GLU A 32 6.99 4.46 -2.70
C GLU A 32 8.22 5.20 -3.26
N LEU A 33 9.40 4.78 -2.84
CA LEU A 33 10.65 5.41 -3.26
C LEU A 33 10.99 5.08 -4.71
N TRP A 34 11.66 6.03 -5.35
CA TRP A 34 12.25 5.93 -6.68
C TRP A 34 13.69 6.40 -6.63
N GLY A 35 14.54 5.83 -7.49
CA GLY A 35 15.94 6.25 -7.56
C GLY A 35 16.86 5.16 -8.04
N ASP A 36 18.12 5.29 -7.69
CA ASP A 36 19.16 4.30 -8.01
C ASP A 36 19.07 3.11 -7.05
N LYS A 37 18.82 1.93 -7.62
CA LYS A 37 18.71 0.65 -6.87
C LYS A 37 20.02 0.28 -6.17
N ASN A 38 21.15 0.53 -6.81
CA ASN A 38 22.45 0.25 -6.20
C ASN A 38 22.67 1.13 -4.97
N ARG A 39 22.25 2.39 -5.07
CA ARG A 39 22.34 3.32 -3.92
C ARG A 39 21.46 2.86 -2.75
N MET A 40 20.25 2.37 -3.00
CA MET A 40 19.39 1.80 -1.96
C MET A 40 20.03 0.57 -1.33
N ASN A 41 20.58 -0.31 -2.16
CA ASN A 41 21.30 -1.49 -1.70
C ASN A 41 22.49 -1.14 -0.80
N ASP A 42 23.29 -0.14 -1.18
CA ASP A 42 24.43 0.32 -0.38
C ASP A 42 24.00 0.90 0.98
N ILE A 43 22.86 1.58 1.03
CA ILE A 43 22.31 2.11 2.28
C ILE A 43 21.92 0.96 3.22
N ILE A 44 21.21 -0.05 2.72
CA ILE A 44 20.85 -1.26 3.49
C ILE A 44 22.11 -1.95 4.00
N LYS A 45 23.06 -2.16 3.11
CA LYS A 45 24.35 -2.78 3.47
C LYS A 45 25.06 -2.01 4.60
N GLY A 46 25.00 -0.68 4.53
CA GLY A 46 25.53 0.17 5.59
C GLY A 46 24.84 -0.07 6.94
N TYR A 47 23.52 -0.15 6.98
CA TYR A 47 22.77 -0.46 8.22
C TYR A 47 23.08 -1.87 8.72
N LYS A 48 23.07 -2.87 7.87
CA LYS A 48 23.40 -4.26 8.22
C LYS A 48 24.81 -4.42 8.77
N SER A 49 25.75 -3.57 8.36
CA SER A 49 27.13 -3.63 8.86
C SER A 49 27.26 -3.25 10.33
N VAL A 50 26.30 -2.50 10.88
CA VAL A 50 26.28 -2.06 12.28
C VAL A 50 25.21 -2.75 13.12
N ASP A 51 24.15 -3.25 12.49
CA ASP A 51 23.04 -3.91 13.17
C ASP A 51 22.51 -5.10 12.37
N THR A 52 22.70 -6.30 12.88
CA THR A 52 22.26 -7.57 12.29
C THR A 52 21.04 -8.16 12.99
N ARG A 53 20.41 -7.42 13.91
CA ARG A 53 19.26 -7.90 14.70
C ARG A 53 17.94 -7.78 13.92
N HIS A 54 17.89 -6.89 12.94
CA HIS A 54 16.69 -6.54 12.20
C HIS A 54 16.71 -7.13 10.78
N LEU A 55 15.55 -7.26 10.18
CA LEU A 55 15.38 -7.50 8.75
C LEU A 55 15.25 -6.17 8.02
N TYR A 56 15.87 -6.06 6.86
CA TYR A 56 15.93 -4.83 6.10
C TYR A 56 15.31 -4.96 4.72
N THR A 57 14.72 -3.88 4.23
CA THR A 57 14.27 -3.77 2.83
C THR A 57 14.50 -2.36 2.28
N GLN A 58 14.69 -2.29 0.98
CA GLN A 58 14.84 -1.02 0.26
C GLN A 58 13.65 -0.07 0.42
N GLY A 59 12.49 -0.62 0.76
CA GLY A 59 11.28 0.17 0.94
C GLY A 59 10.02 -0.64 0.68
N SER A 60 8.90 -0.04 1.03
CA SER A 60 7.59 -0.61 0.77
C SER A 60 7.01 -0.02 -0.49
N ASN A 61 6.49 -0.88 -1.39
CA ASN A 61 5.89 -0.48 -2.66
C ASN A 61 6.80 0.43 -3.53
N ASN A 62 8.10 0.29 -3.37
CA ASN A 62 9.08 1.00 -4.20
C ASN A 62 8.97 0.55 -5.65
N PHE A 63 9.29 1.46 -6.57
CA PHE A 63 9.20 1.19 -8.00
C PHE A 63 7.85 0.58 -8.37
N GLN A 64 6.76 1.19 -7.95
CA GLN A 64 5.37 0.69 -7.99
C GLN A 64 4.98 -0.07 -9.26
N TRP A 65 5.57 0.29 -10.40
CA TRP A 65 5.26 -0.30 -11.71
C TRP A 65 6.30 -1.31 -12.18
N TYR A 66 7.48 -1.27 -11.56
CA TYR A 66 8.60 -2.16 -11.82
C TYR A 66 9.15 -2.70 -10.49
N PRO A 67 8.34 -3.45 -9.73
CA PRO A 67 8.81 -3.96 -8.45
C PRO A 67 10.09 -4.75 -8.63
N CYS A 68 11.00 -4.59 -7.69
CA CYS A 68 12.28 -5.27 -7.71
C CYS A 68 12.72 -5.64 -6.29
N ILE A 69 13.67 -6.54 -6.22
CA ILE A 69 14.39 -6.90 -5.01
C ILE A 69 15.86 -6.53 -5.26
N VAL A 70 16.49 -5.85 -4.30
CA VAL A 70 17.92 -5.61 -4.32
C VAL A 70 18.65 -6.71 -3.54
N GLU A 71 19.96 -6.83 -3.70
CA GLU A 71 20.74 -7.92 -3.12
C GLU A 71 20.61 -8.01 -1.59
N GLU A 72 20.55 -6.85 -0.92
CA GLU A 72 20.50 -6.76 0.52
C GLU A 72 19.08 -6.81 1.11
N ASP A 73 18.03 -6.97 0.30
CA ASP A 73 16.67 -7.13 0.82
C ASP A 73 16.50 -8.47 1.53
N ASP A 74 16.08 -8.44 2.79
CA ASP A 74 15.70 -9.65 3.53
C ASP A 74 14.24 -10.05 3.28
N PHE A 75 13.40 -9.12 2.82
CA PHE A 75 12.01 -9.34 2.46
C PHE A 75 11.55 -8.34 1.41
N PHE A 76 10.52 -8.71 0.66
CA PHE A 76 9.81 -7.82 -0.25
C PHE A 76 8.56 -7.28 0.42
N SER A 77 8.36 -5.97 0.41
CA SER A 77 7.15 -5.30 0.86
C SER A 77 6.52 -4.51 -0.29
N GLY A 78 5.28 -4.85 -0.65
CA GLY A 78 4.63 -4.18 -1.76
C GLY A 78 3.16 -4.56 -1.93
N VAL A 79 2.51 -3.92 -2.88
CA VAL A 79 1.08 -4.14 -3.19
C VAL A 79 0.88 -4.99 -4.42
N ARG A 80 1.92 -5.18 -5.24
CA ARG A 80 1.86 -5.93 -6.50
C ARG A 80 3.23 -6.39 -6.98
N PHE A 81 3.24 -7.39 -7.85
CA PHE A 81 4.39 -7.79 -8.66
C PHE A 81 4.27 -7.33 -10.11
N SER A 82 3.04 -7.11 -10.59
CA SER A 82 2.70 -6.54 -11.88
C SER A 82 1.30 -5.91 -11.78
N ILE A 83 0.81 -5.34 -12.87
CA ILE A 83 -0.54 -4.76 -12.92
C ILE A 83 -1.61 -5.78 -12.54
N GLU A 84 -1.44 -7.04 -12.95
CA GLU A 84 -2.41 -8.11 -12.71
C GLU A 84 -2.10 -8.99 -11.51
N ARG A 85 -0.83 -8.98 -11.07
CA ARG A 85 -0.36 -9.80 -9.94
C ARG A 85 -0.30 -8.97 -8.67
N GLN A 86 -1.47 -8.78 -8.07
CA GLN A 86 -1.62 -7.95 -6.88
C GLN A 86 -1.63 -8.81 -5.62
N ILE A 87 -1.00 -8.29 -4.58
CA ILE A 87 -0.90 -8.93 -3.26
C ILE A 87 -1.53 -8.07 -2.15
N ARG A 88 -2.45 -7.21 -2.54
CA ARG A 88 -3.33 -6.44 -1.68
C ARG A 88 -4.74 -6.53 -2.23
N GLY A 89 -5.70 -6.92 -1.39
CA GLY A 89 -7.07 -7.16 -1.83
C GLY A 89 -7.96 -5.94 -1.84
N SER A 90 -7.63 -4.93 -1.02
CA SER A 90 -8.43 -3.71 -0.88
C SER A 90 -8.37 -2.84 -2.14
N TYR A 91 -7.62 -1.82 -2.14
CA TYR A 91 -7.46 -0.87 -3.24
C TYR A 91 -7.29 -1.52 -4.62
N ALA A 92 -6.61 -2.65 -4.65
CA ALA A 92 -6.36 -3.41 -5.87
C ALA A 92 -7.61 -4.02 -6.52
N MET A 93 -8.66 -4.26 -5.75
CA MET A 93 -9.90 -4.90 -6.22
C MET A 93 -10.95 -3.90 -6.70
N CYS A 94 -10.77 -2.61 -6.42
CA CYS A 94 -11.71 -1.54 -6.77
C CYS A 94 -11.21 -0.72 -7.95
N ASP A 95 -11.12 -1.35 -9.09
CA ASP A 95 -10.48 -0.74 -10.25
C ASP A 95 -11.17 0.51 -10.77
N LYS A 96 -12.45 0.58 -10.74
CA LYS A 96 -13.18 1.69 -11.40
C LYS A 96 -14.58 1.86 -10.81
N PRO A 97 -15.03 3.09 -10.65
CA PRO A 97 -14.38 4.39 -10.89
C PRO A 97 -13.74 5.01 -9.66
N LEU A 98 -13.61 4.30 -8.57
CA LEU A 98 -13.56 4.88 -7.23
C LEU A 98 -12.15 4.98 -6.62
N GLY A 99 -11.14 4.40 -7.25
CA GLY A 99 -9.76 4.48 -6.77
C GLY A 99 -9.59 3.85 -5.38
N HIS A 100 -9.25 4.67 -4.39
CA HIS A 100 -8.98 4.22 -3.02
C HIS A 100 -10.23 3.90 -2.20
N VAL A 101 -11.42 4.28 -2.66
CA VAL A 101 -12.65 4.06 -1.90
C VAL A 101 -13.19 2.66 -2.15
N GLN A 102 -13.27 1.87 -1.10
CA GLN A 102 -13.81 0.52 -1.14
C GLN A 102 -15.27 0.53 -0.70
N THR A 103 -16.16 0.20 -1.60
CA THR A 103 -17.61 0.16 -1.35
C THR A 103 -18.17 -1.25 -1.40
N MET A 104 -17.33 -2.24 -1.68
CA MET A 104 -17.73 -3.64 -1.81
C MET A 104 -16.84 -4.53 -0.95
N ARG A 105 -17.45 -5.59 -0.44
CA ARG A 105 -16.72 -6.64 0.25
C ARG A 105 -15.78 -7.37 -0.73
N PRO A 106 -14.52 -7.64 -0.36
CA PRO A 106 -13.62 -8.42 -1.19
C PRO A 106 -14.15 -9.84 -1.38
N SER A 107 -13.72 -10.49 -2.45
CA SER A 107 -14.11 -11.88 -2.72
C SER A 107 -13.60 -12.81 -1.62
N ALA A 108 -14.49 -13.67 -1.10
CA ALA A 108 -14.11 -14.74 -0.18
C ALA A 108 -13.16 -15.77 -0.80
N ASN A 109 -13.08 -15.83 -2.14
CA ASN A 109 -12.18 -16.71 -2.88
C ASN A 109 -10.85 -16.03 -3.25
N MET A 110 -10.55 -14.88 -2.66
CA MET A 110 -9.28 -14.20 -2.87
C MET A 110 -8.12 -15.11 -2.47
N ASN A 111 -7.13 -15.23 -3.36
CA ASN A 111 -5.97 -16.08 -3.16
C ASN A 111 -4.70 -15.37 -3.62
N TYR A 112 -3.88 -15.00 -2.68
CA TYR A 112 -2.61 -14.33 -2.95
C TYR A 112 -1.54 -15.23 -3.56
N ASP A 113 -1.63 -16.54 -3.37
CA ASP A 113 -0.63 -17.50 -3.87
C ASP A 113 -0.51 -17.46 -5.39
N ASN A 114 -1.63 -17.24 -6.09
CA ASN A 114 -1.64 -17.11 -7.55
C ASN A 114 -0.94 -15.85 -8.05
N SER A 115 -0.90 -14.81 -7.23
CA SER A 115 -0.20 -13.55 -7.55
C SER A 115 1.30 -13.64 -7.23
N ILE A 116 1.66 -14.36 -6.18
CA ILE A 116 3.06 -14.52 -5.74
C ILE A 116 3.79 -15.47 -6.69
N LEU A 117 3.21 -16.63 -6.96
CA LEU A 117 3.74 -17.62 -7.89
C LEU A 117 2.82 -17.70 -9.11
N PRO A 118 3.14 -17.05 -10.22
CA PRO A 118 2.30 -17.06 -11.39
C PRO A 118 2.19 -18.48 -11.95
N ASN A 119 0.97 -18.97 -12.08
CA ASN A 119 0.71 -20.16 -12.90
C ASN A 119 0.88 -19.78 -14.36
N ASN A 120 1.66 -20.53 -15.13
CA ASN A 120 1.91 -20.36 -16.57
C ASN A 120 0.65 -20.31 -17.47
N LYS A 121 -0.54 -20.23 -16.88
CA LYS A 121 -1.84 -20.26 -17.57
C LYS A 121 -2.63 -18.96 -17.50
N VAL A 122 -2.23 -17.99 -16.72
CA VAL A 122 -2.94 -16.69 -16.67
C VAL A 122 -2.35 -15.83 -17.80
N LYS A 123 -2.95 -15.93 -18.97
CA LYS A 123 -2.78 -14.89 -19.99
C LYS A 123 -3.37 -13.62 -19.44
N SER A 124 -2.56 -12.59 -19.36
CA SER A 124 -2.98 -11.27 -18.93
C SER A 124 -4.18 -10.80 -19.77
N ASN A 125 -5.21 -10.34 -19.07
CA ASN A 125 -6.30 -9.61 -19.71
C ASN A 125 -5.80 -8.18 -19.98
N THR A 126 -5.20 -7.99 -21.14
CA THR A 126 -4.49 -6.78 -21.57
C THR A 126 -5.41 -5.57 -21.84
N SER A 127 -6.55 -5.49 -21.18
CA SER A 127 -7.53 -4.40 -21.36
C SER A 127 -7.02 -3.00 -20.96
N ALA A 128 -5.87 -2.92 -20.32
CA ALA A 128 -5.24 -1.66 -19.94
C ALA A 128 -4.16 -1.19 -20.93
N ILE A 129 -3.77 -2.04 -21.90
CA ILE A 129 -2.75 -1.72 -22.89
C ILE A 129 -3.44 -1.05 -24.08
N ASP A 130 -2.93 0.09 -24.50
CA ASP A 130 -3.42 0.77 -25.71
C ASP A 130 -2.93 0.12 -27.01
N GLU A 131 -3.44 0.56 -28.15
CA GLU A 131 -3.08 0.05 -29.48
C GLU A 131 -1.58 0.18 -29.84
N ASN A 132 -0.84 1.02 -29.13
CA ASN A 132 0.60 1.24 -29.32
C ASN A 132 1.44 0.48 -28.28
N GLY A 133 0.82 -0.34 -27.45
CA GLY A 133 1.51 -1.12 -26.42
C GLY A 133 1.85 -0.33 -25.15
N TYR A 134 1.20 0.80 -24.89
CA TYR A 134 1.44 1.61 -23.70
C TYR A 134 0.32 1.49 -22.69
N ILE A 135 0.70 1.65 -21.42
CA ILE A 135 -0.21 1.70 -20.28
C ILE A 135 -0.12 3.08 -19.65
N LYS A 136 -1.29 3.64 -19.33
CA LYS A 136 -1.38 4.86 -18.53
C LYS A 136 -1.29 4.52 -17.05
N ILE A 137 -0.29 5.08 -16.39
CA ILE A 137 -0.13 4.94 -14.95
C ILE A 137 -0.24 6.30 -14.28
N GLN A 138 -0.78 6.33 -13.07
CA GLN A 138 -0.71 7.52 -12.24
C GLN A 138 0.73 7.66 -11.70
N TYR A 139 1.29 8.86 -11.81
CA TYR A 139 2.62 9.19 -11.31
C TYR A 139 2.55 10.52 -10.58
N GLY A 140 2.55 10.47 -9.26
CA GLY A 140 2.26 11.65 -8.45
C GLY A 140 0.89 12.23 -8.77
N THR A 141 0.83 13.50 -9.12
CA THR A 141 -0.41 14.20 -9.54
C THR A 141 -0.69 14.09 -11.05
N GLY A 142 0.18 13.42 -11.80
CA GLY A 142 0.09 13.30 -13.25
C GLY A 142 -0.11 11.88 -13.76
N VAL A 143 -0.10 11.73 -15.07
CA VAL A 143 -0.19 10.44 -15.76
C VAL A 143 1.06 10.25 -16.60
N LYS A 144 1.65 9.05 -16.52
CA LYS A 144 2.79 8.65 -17.34
C LYS A 144 2.39 7.48 -18.23
N LEU A 145 2.89 7.46 -19.48
CA LEU A 145 2.79 6.32 -20.38
C LEU A 145 4.04 5.46 -20.22
N ILE A 146 3.85 4.15 -20.04
CA ILE A 146 4.90 3.15 -19.94
C ILE A 146 4.65 2.07 -20.95
N LYS A 147 5.68 1.58 -21.63
CA LYS A 147 5.57 0.44 -22.53
C LYS A 147 5.26 -0.84 -21.78
N ALA A 148 4.28 -1.60 -22.25
CA ALA A 148 3.80 -2.80 -21.59
C ALA A 148 4.86 -3.91 -21.56
N ASP A 149 5.67 -4.04 -22.61
CA ASP A 149 6.75 -5.00 -22.69
C ASP A 149 7.87 -4.76 -21.65
N GLU A 150 8.04 -3.53 -21.17
CA GLU A 150 8.93 -3.23 -20.05
C GLU A 150 8.38 -3.73 -18.69
N LEU A 151 7.08 -4.07 -18.62
CA LEU A 151 6.38 -4.56 -17.43
C LEU A 151 6.29 -6.10 -17.35
N GLU A 152 6.57 -6.80 -18.44
CA GLU A 152 6.33 -8.25 -18.58
C GLU A 152 7.45 -9.15 -18.03
N ASN A 153 8.48 -8.62 -17.42
CA ASN A 153 9.42 -9.47 -16.70
C ASN A 153 8.69 -10.21 -15.59
N GLU A 154 8.61 -11.54 -15.70
CA GLU A 154 8.04 -12.40 -14.65
C GLU A 154 8.85 -12.24 -13.37
N PHE A 155 8.46 -11.27 -12.55
CA PHE A 155 9.06 -11.08 -11.27
C PHE A 155 8.60 -12.19 -10.32
N ILE A 156 9.51 -13.10 -9.98
CA ILE A 156 9.31 -14.14 -8.99
C ILE A 156 10.14 -13.78 -7.76
N PRO A 157 9.50 -13.51 -6.61
CA PRO A 157 10.23 -13.16 -5.42
C PRO A 157 11.05 -14.36 -4.91
N HIS A 158 12.30 -14.10 -4.51
CA HIS A 158 13.19 -15.09 -3.91
C HIS A 158 13.42 -14.84 -2.40
N VAL A 159 12.75 -13.84 -1.85
CA VAL A 159 12.72 -13.50 -0.43
C VAL A 159 11.28 -13.57 0.09
N PRO A 160 11.05 -13.64 1.42
CA PRO A 160 9.72 -13.55 2.01
C PRO A 160 8.93 -12.34 1.52
N VAL A 161 7.63 -12.53 1.28
CA VAL A 161 6.73 -11.50 0.73
C VAL A 161 5.81 -10.99 1.81
N VAL A 162 5.77 -9.68 1.98
CA VAL A 162 4.85 -8.97 2.87
C VAL A 162 3.89 -8.12 2.03
N SER A 163 2.58 -8.32 2.21
CA SER A 163 1.56 -7.46 1.60
C SER A 163 1.53 -6.11 2.30
N HIS A 164 1.72 -5.05 1.53
CA HIS A 164 1.79 -3.68 2.03
C HIS A 164 0.44 -2.97 1.92
N GLU A 165 0.11 -2.15 2.91
CA GLU A 165 -1.11 -1.32 2.96
C GLU A 165 -2.41 -2.14 2.78
N ILE A 166 -2.48 -3.28 3.42
CA ILE A 166 -3.70 -4.08 3.42
C ILE A 166 -4.79 -3.38 4.24
N GLY A 167 -6.04 -3.44 3.79
CA GLY A 167 -7.18 -3.01 4.59
C GLY A 167 -7.67 -1.59 4.37
N GLN A 168 -7.38 -0.94 3.27
CA GLN A 168 -7.87 0.42 2.95
C GLN A 168 -9.38 0.46 2.69
N TYR A 169 -10.20 0.17 3.70
CA TYR A 169 -11.67 0.19 3.64
C TYR A 169 -12.22 1.41 4.36
N GLU A 170 -12.53 2.44 3.59
CA GLU A 170 -12.99 3.71 4.13
C GLU A 170 -14.37 3.64 4.78
N THR A 171 -14.51 4.36 5.87
CA THR A 171 -15.78 4.63 6.51
C THR A 171 -16.37 5.95 6.02
N PHE A 172 -17.70 6.10 6.10
CA PHE A 172 -18.36 7.37 5.87
C PHE A 172 -17.89 8.39 6.91
N PRO A 173 -17.61 9.66 6.55
CA PRO A 173 -17.05 10.65 7.47
C PRO A 173 -17.92 10.88 8.72
N ASN A 174 -17.30 10.88 9.88
CA ASN A 174 -17.92 11.35 11.10
C ASN A 174 -17.82 12.87 11.20
N PHE A 175 -18.89 13.58 10.91
CA PHE A 175 -18.87 15.06 10.90
C PHE A 175 -18.60 15.71 12.26
N LYS A 176 -18.70 14.97 13.36
CA LYS A 176 -18.30 15.44 14.70
C LYS A 176 -16.79 15.65 14.81
N GLU A 177 -16.01 15.07 13.90
CA GLU A 177 -14.56 15.28 13.82
C GLU A 177 -14.17 16.67 13.32
N ILE A 178 -15.05 17.37 12.61
CA ILE A 178 -14.78 18.72 12.05
C ILE A 178 -14.27 19.67 13.12
N ASP A 179 -14.89 19.65 14.29
CA ASP A 179 -14.58 20.56 15.40
C ASP A 179 -13.20 20.28 16.05
N LYS A 180 -12.60 19.12 15.75
CA LYS A 180 -11.26 18.76 16.23
C LYS A 180 -10.13 19.41 15.41
N TYR A 181 -10.43 19.92 14.23
CA TYR A 181 -9.46 20.59 13.36
C TYR A 181 -9.25 22.05 13.77
N THR A 182 -8.60 22.27 14.90
CA THR A 182 -8.39 23.60 15.50
C THR A 182 -7.13 24.32 15.00
N GLY A 183 -6.26 23.62 14.29
CA GLY A 183 -5.01 24.17 13.76
C GLY A 183 -5.16 24.87 12.41
N VAL A 184 -4.06 24.95 11.67
CA VAL A 184 -4.00 25.55 10.32
C VAL A 184 -4.72 24.72 9.26
N LEU A 185 -4.72 23.41 9.43
CA LEU A 185 -5.46 22.49 8.56
C LEU A 185 -6.93 22.50 8.94
N LYS A 186 -7.80 22.47 7.93
CA LYS A 186 -9.26 22.39 8.08
C LYS A 186 -9.76 21.09 7.50
N ALA A 187 -10.84 20.56 8.04
CA ALA A 187 -11.52 19.35 7.57
C ALA A 187 -12.34 19.59 6.29
N ARG A 188 -11.69 20.13 5.22
CA ARG A 188 -12.37 20.58 4.00
C ARG A 188 -13.14 19.47 3.30
N ASN A 189 -12.60 18.27 3.25
CA ASN A 189 -13.26 17.10 2.71
C ASN A 189 -14.56 16.79 3.49
N PHE A 190 -14.51 16.80 4.83
CA PHE A 190 -15.71 16.59 5.67
C PHE A 190 -16.75 17.67 5.47
N GLU A 191 -16.34 18.93 5.41
CA GLU A 191 -17.21 20.06 5.12
C GLU A 191 -17.95 19.89 3.78
N VAL A 192 -17.21 19.45 2.73
CA VAL A 192 -17.80 19.17 1.40
C VAL A 192 -18.79 18.00 1.46
N PHE A 193 -18.43 16.89 2.11
CA PHE A 193 -19.34 15.75 2.24
C PHE A 193 -20.59 16.12 3.03
N LYS A 194 -20.45 16.87 4.14
CA LYS A 194 -21.55 17.35 4.94
C LYS A 194 -22.51 18.21 4.11
N LYS A 195 -21.95 19.19 3.38
CA LYS A 195 -22.74 20.07 2.50
C LYS A 195 -23.52 19.28 1.44
N ARG A 196 -22.85 18.32 0.77
CA ARG A 196 -23.54 17.46 -0.22
C ARG A 196 -24.68 16.64 0.37
N LEU A 197 -24.54 16.21 1.62
CA LEU A 197 -25.57 15.45 2.31
C LEU A 197 -26.75 16.37 2.71
N GLU A 198 -26.46 17.60 3.14
CA GLU A 198 -27.47 18.65 3.40
C GLU A 198 -28.28 18.96 2.14
N ASP A 199 -27.60 19.20 1.01
CA ASP A 199 -28.22 19.52 -0.27
C ASP A 199 -29.19 18.41 -0.77
N LYS A 200 -28.94 17.18 -0.34
CA LYS A 200 -29.79 16.02 -0.60
C LYS A 200 -30.88 15.78 0.44
N GLY A 201 -30.97 16.61 1.48
CA GLY A 201 -31.92 16.44 2.58
C GLY A 201 -31.65 15.20 3.44
N MET A 202 -30.42 14.66 3.42
CA MET A 202 -30.07 13.39 4.05
C MET A 202 -29.15 13.54 5.29
N LEU A 203 -28.87 14.77 5.75
CA LEU A 203 -27.94 14.99 6.85
C LEU A 203 -28.33 14.25 8.14
N SER A 204 -29.63 14.09 8.41
CA SER A 204 -30.13 13.32 9.57
C SER A 204 -29.73 11.83 9.54
N LEU A 205 -29.27 11.32 8.40
CA LEU A 205 -28.80 9.94 8.24
C LEU A 205 -27.29 9.77 8.40
N ALA A 206 -26.54 10.86 8.62
CA ALA A 206 -25.07 10.83 8.64
C ALA A 206 -24.52 9.80 9.64
N ASP A 207 -25.00 9.80 10.89
CA ASP A 207 -24.58 8.84 11.92
C ASP A 207 -24.89 7.38 11.51
N LYS A 208 -26.00 7.15 10.80
CA LYS A 208 -26.37 5.81 10.31
C LYS A 208 -25.42 5.37 9.19
N PHE A 209 -25.06 6.26 8.29
CA PHE A 209 -24.08 5.97 7.23
C PHE A 209 -22.70 5.68 7.80
N PHE A 210 -22.24 6.46 8.76
CA PHE A 210 -21.00 6.22 9.47
C PHE A 210 -20.99 4.83 10.13
N GLN A 211 -22.03 4.49 10.91
CA GLN A 211 -22.12 3.20 11.58
C GLN A 211 -22.23 2.02 10.58
N ALA A 212 -22.96 2.18 9.49
CA ALA A 212 -23.13 1.12 8.50
C ALA A 212 -21.84 0.86 7.74
N SER A 213 -21.13 1.92 7.32
CA SER A 213 -19.86 1.78 6.62
C SER A 213 -18.77 1.20 7.52
N GLY A 214 -18.72 1.59 8.80
CA GLY A 214 -17.79 0.99 9.75
C GLY A 214 -18.02 -0.52 9.96
N LYS A 215 -19.29 -0.96 10.04
CA LYS A 215 -19.61 -2.40 10.10
C LYS A 215 -19.19 -3.13 8.83
N LEU A 216 -19.39 -2.52 7.66
CA LEU A 216 -18.92 -3.09 6.40
C LEU A 216 -17.40 -3.17 6.36
N ALA A 217 -16.69 -2.12 6.80
CA ALA A 217 -15.24 -2.11 6.86
C ALA A 217 -14.70 -3.30 7.69
N VAL A 218 -15.27 -3.55 8.88
CA VAL A 218 -14.88 -4.70 9.73
C VAL A 218 -15.00 -6.02 8.98
N GLU A 219 -16.08 -6.25 8.25
CA GLU A 219 -16.29 -7.47 7.46
C GLU A 219 -15.30 -7.57 6.29
N CYS A 220 -14.95 -6.44 5.69
CA CYS A 220 -13.96 -6.37 4.62
C CYS A 220 -12.55 -6.67 5.14
N TYR A 221 -12.14 -6.03 6.24
CA TYR A 221 -10.87 -6.31 6.91
C TYR A 221 -10.74 -7.79 7.27
N LYS A 222 -11.77 -8.35 7.91
CA LYS A 222 -11.79 -9.77 8.24
C LYS A 222 -11.56 -10.65 7.03
N THR A 223 -12.30 -10.41 5.95
CA THR A 223 -12.20 -11.24 4.73
C THR A 223 -10.81 -11.17 4.12
N GLU A 224 -10.22 -9.98 4.06
CA GLU A 224 -8.89 -9.78 3.49
C GLU A 224 -7.79 -10.38 4.36
N LEU A 225 -7.83 -10.14 5.66
CA LEU A 225 -6.84 -10.69 6.61
C LEU A 225 -6.88 -12.21 6.67
N GLU A 226 -8.07 -12.82 6.66
CA GLU A 226 -8.21 -14.27 6.58
C GLU A 226 -7.63 -14.84 5.29
N SER A 227 -7.76 -14.11 4.17
CA SER A 227 -7.15 -14.52 2.89
C SER A 227 -5.63 -14.41 2.93
N ALA A 228 -5.09 -13.37 3.55
CA ALA A 228 -3.65 -13.22 3.76
C ALA A 228 -3.08 -14.34 4.63
N VAL A 229 -3.73 -14.66 5.76
CA VAL A 229 -3.28 -15.71 6.69
C VAL A 229 -3.38 -17.12 6.07
N ARG A 230 -4.32 -17.36 5.15
CA ARG A 230 -4.42 -18.64 4.43
C ARG A 230 -3.37 -18.82 3.33
N SER A 231 -2.69 -17.77 2.90
CA SER A 231 -1.65 -17.85 1.87
C SER A 231 -0.45 -18.67 2.36
N LYS A 232 0.09 -19.53 1.48
CA LYS A 232 1.30 -20.30 1.74
C LYS A 232 2.58 -19.50 1.49
N TYR A 233 2.50 -18.51 0.62
CA TYR A 233 3.65 -17.77 0.12
C TYR A 233 3.70 -16.33 0.61
N LEU A 234 2.64 -15.84 1.26
CA LEU A 234 2.65 -14.56 1.92
C LEU A 234 3.20 -14.72 3.34
N ALA A 235 4.34 -14.11 3.63
CA ALA A 235 5.00 -14.20 4.92
C ALA A 235 4.36 -13.29 5.98
N GLY A 236 3.65 -12.25 5.56
CA GLY A 236 2.99 -11.31 6.45
C GLY A 236 2.25 -10.21 5.70
N PHE A 237 1.69 -9.29 6.47
CA PHE A 237 0.99 -8.11 5.95
C PHE A 237 1.23 -6.91 6.84
N GLN A 238 1.10 -5.74 6.26
CA GLN A 238 1.12 -4.45 6.95
C GLN A 238 -0.25 -3.81 6.80
N LEU A 239 -0.95 -3.63 7.91
CA LEU A 239 -2.26 -3.01 7.94
C LEU A 239 -2.11 -1.49 7.76
N LEU A 240 -2.86 -0.92 6.86
CA LEU A 240 -3.06 0.50 6.75
C LEU A 240 -4.49 0.79 7.24
N ASP A 241 -4.69 1.52 8.30
CA ASP A 241 -3.79 2.38 9.03
C ASP A 241 -3.91 2.12 10.54
N ILE A 242 -2.97 2.67 11.35
CA ILE A 242 -3.09 2.62 12.81
C ILE A 242 -4.19 3.54 13.34
N GLN A 243 -4.58 4.51 12.54
CA GLN A 243 -5.68 5.44 12.79
C GLN A 243 -6.35 5.82 11.47
N ASP A 244 -7.62 6.20 11.56
CA ASP A 244 -8.39 6.58 10.38
C ASP A 244 -7.75 7.74 9.63
N PHE A 245 -7.64 7.57 8.31
CA PHE A 245 -7.21 8.61 7.40
C PHE A 245 -8.24 8.72 6.26
N THR A 246 -9.04 9.75 6.31
CA THR A 246 -10.11 9.97 5.32
C THR A 246 -9.53 10.12 3.91
N GLY A 247 -9.82 9.14 3.05
CA GLY A 247 -9.31 9.04 1.70
C GLY A 247 -8.44 7.80 1.47
N GLN A 248 -8.06 7.07 2.53
CA GLN A 248 -7.27 5.85 2.40
C GLN A 248 -7.69 4.72 3.35
N GLY A 249 -8.67 4.92 4.21
CA GLY A 249 -9.16 3.92 5.14
C GLY A 249 -8.87 4.19 6.59
#